data_24c10e5d2f9213a63e9b3d7651976aeb
#
_entry.id   24c10e5d2f9213a63e9b3d7651976aeb
#
_cell.length_a   1.000
_cell.length_b   1.000
_cell.length_c   1.000
_cell.angle_alpha   90.00
_cell.angle_beta   90.00
_cell.angle_gamma   90.00
#
_symmetry.space_group_name_H-M   'P 1'
#
loop_
_entity.id
_entity.type
_entity.pdbx_description
1 polymer ?
#
loop_
_entity_poly.entity_id
_entity_poly.type
_entity_poly.pdbx_seq_one_letter_code
_entity_poly.pdbx_strand_id
1 'polypeptide(L)'
;MGTWKQSPKGVCPVKVTIQASSTLMSGIQTVLNVVPPKTTLPILSNLLIEAEDGHLTIGATDLDISIVTKITAEVTEEGSITVPGRKFAEMVRELSDAPVEIETDGVKVVVRCDRGIFRLVGIDKEEFPTFPD
;
A
#
# COMPACT_ATOMS: atom_id res chain seq x y z
N MET A 1 13.40 -23.26 5.28
CA MET A 1 12.25 -22.72 4.60
C MET A 1 11.59 -21.59 5.33
N GLY A 2 11.08 -21.85 6.49
CA GLY A 2 10.36 -20.82 7.21
C GLY A 2 11.22 -19.69 7.71
N THR A 3 12.51 -19.89 7.76
CA THR A 3 13.38 -18.89 8.35
C THR A 3 13.43 -17.59 7.57
N TRP A 4 13.16 -17.67 6.28
CA TRP A 4 13.21 -16.47 5.48
C TRP A 4 12.14 -15.47 5.93
N LYS A 5 11.14 -15.93 6.65
CA LYS A 5 10.09 -15.05 7.12
C LYS A 5 10.50 -14.21 8.31
N GLN A 6 11.68 -14.48 8.83
CA GLN A 6 12.17 -13.70 9.95
C GLN A 6 12.75 -12.41 9.44
N SER A 7 11.87 -11.60 8.89
CA SER A 7 12.30 -10.28 8.45
C SER A 7 12.65 -9.43 9.66
N PRO A 8 13.40 -8.37 9.45
CA PRO A 8 13.70 -7.44 10.53
C PRO A 8 12.44 -7.01 11.25
N LYS A 9 12.61 -6.71 12.50
CA LYS A 9 11.50 -6.35 13.35
C LYS A 9 10.69 -5.23 12.72
N GLY A 10 9.38 -5.43 12.66
CA GLY A 10 8.48 -4.42 12.18
C GLY A 10 8.47 -4.22 10.68
N VAL A 11 9.24 -5.01 9.95
CA VAL A 11 9.34 -4.86 8.51
C VAL A 11 9.06 -6.20 7.84
N CYS A 12 8.02 -6.25 7.04
CA CYS A 12 7.66 -7.44 6.27
C CYS A 12 7.73 -7.10 4.79
N PRO A 13 8.62 -7.74 4.04
CA PRO A 13 8.71 -7.46 2.60
C PRO A 13 7.38 -7.75 1.92
N VAL A 14 7.04 -6.92 0.96
CA VAL A 14 5.84 -7.11 0.16
C VAL A 14 6.27 -7.25 -1.28
N LYS A 15 5.68 -8.22 -1.97
CA LYS A 15 5.87 -8.33 -3.41
C LYS A 15 4.55 -8.77 -4.01
N VAL A 16 3.94 -7.89 -4.78
CA VAL A 16 2.60 -8.11 -5.27
C VAL A 16 2.47 -7.50 -6.66
N THR A 17 1.66 -8.14 -7.51
CA THR A 17 1.37 -7.67 -8.84
C THR A 17 -0.14 -7.50 -8.99
N ILE A 18 -0.56 -6.30 -9.39
CA ILE A 18 -1.95 -6.00 -9.69
C ILE A 18 -2.08 -6.00 -11.21
N GLN A 19 -3.10 -6.65 -11.74
CA GLN A 19 -3.22 -6.89 -13.17
C GLN A 19 -3.41 -5.62 -13.99
N ALA A 20 -4.00 -4.59 -13.40
CA ALA A 20 -4.22 -3.35 -14.10
C ALA A 20 -4.13 -2.18 -13.14
N SER A 21 -3.48 -1.11 -13.57
CA SER A 21 -3.36 0.07 -12.73
C SER A 21 -4.72 0.68 -12.41
N SER A 22 -5.68 0.52 -13.32
CA SER A 22 -7.04 1.04 -13.07
C SER A 22 -7.68 0.36 -11.87
N THR A 23 -7.44 -0.94 -11.68
CA THR A 23 -7.95 -1.64 -10.51
C THR A 23 -7.33 -1.08 -9.24
N LEU A 24 -6.03 -0.86 -9.27
CA LEU A 24 -5.34 -0.28 -8.12
C LEU A 24 -5.84 1.13 -7.83
N MET A 25 -6.00 1.95 -8.86
CA MET A 25 -6.48 3.31 -8.70
C MET A 25 -7.88 3.36 -8.11
N SER A 26 -8.73 2.44 -8.55
CA SER A 26 -10.09 2.37 -8.03
C SER A 26 -10.08 2.10 -6.53
N GLY A 27 -9.24 1.17 -6.08
CA GLY A 27 -9.12 0.88 -4.65
C GLY A 27 -8.59 2.07 -3.88
N ILE A 28 -7.58 2.74 -4.42
CA ILE A 28 -7.01 3.91 -3.77
C ILE A 28 -8.06 5.01 -3.62
N GLN A 29 -8.83 5.27 -4.68
CA GLN A 29 -9.84 6.31 -4.62
C GLN A 29 -10.92 6.01 -3.60
N THR A 30 -11.26 4.75 -3.44
CA THR A 30 -12.25 4.37 -2.45
C THR A 30 -11.83 4.81 -1.05
N VAL A 31 -10.56 4.64 -0.70
CA VAL A 31 -10.11 4.92 0.65
C VAL A 31 -9.58 6.35 0.81
N LEU A 32 -9.20 6.99 -0.30
CA LEU A 32 -8.55 8.29 -0.22
C LEU A 32 -9.46 9.36 0.38
N ASN A 33 -10.76 9.18 0.26
CA ASN A 33 -11.71 10.15 0.81
C ASN A 33 -11.61 10.28 2.32
N VAL A 34 -11.09 9.26 2.99
CA VAL A 34 -10.94 9.27 4.44
C VAL A 34 -9.63 9.92 4.87
N VAL A 35 -8.65 10.00 3.97
CA VAL A 35 -7.36 10.58 4.31
C VAL A 35 -7.54 12.07 4.58
N PRO A 36 -7.19 12.55 5.79
CA PRO A 36 -7.39 13.96 6.10
C PRO A 36 -6.48 14.85 5.25
N PRO A 37 -7.01 15.96 4.73
CA PRO A 37 -6.18 16.88 3.93
C PRO A 37 -5.09 17.52 4.76
N LYS A 38 -5.35 17.75 6.04
CA LYS A 38 -4.36 18.26 6.97
C LYS A 38 -4.49 17.52 8.28
N THR A 39 -3.37 17.18 8.87
CA THR A 39 -3.38 16.46 10.11
C THR A 39 -2.09 16.75 10.86
N THR A 40 -2.18 16.70 12.18
CA THR A 40 -1.00 16.81 13.03
C THR A 40 -0.32 15.45 13.19
N LEU A 41 -0.96 14.38 12.70
CA LEU A 41 -0.39 13.03 12.74
C LEU A 41 -0.05 12.61 11.33
N PRO A 42 1.21 12.74 10.91
CA PRO A 42 1.57 12.44 9.52
C PRO A 42 1.19 11.04 9.06
N ILE A 43 1.16 10.08 9.97
CA ILE A 43 0.82 8.70 9.60
C ILE A 43 -0.60 8.61 9.04
N LEU A 44 -1.50 9.53 9.40
CA LEU A 44 -2.86 9.51 8.90
C LEU A 44 -2.94 9.95 7.45
N SER A 45 -1.88 10.54 6.92
CA SER A 45 -1.82 10.88 5.50
C SER A 45 -1.44 9.67 4.65
N ASN A 46 -1.05 8.58 5.29
CA ASN A 46 -0.62 7.38 4.61
C ASN A 46 -1.77 6.41 4.42
N LEU A 47 -1.62 5.55 3.43
CA LEU A 47 -2.53 4.42 3.21
C LEU A 47 -1.84 3.16 3.67
N LEU A 48 -2.59 2.28 4.30
CA LEU A 48 -2.10 0.95 4.64
C LEU A 48 -2.22 0.07 3.40
N ILE A 49 -1.13 -0.61 3.07
CA ILE A 49 -1.07 -1.57 1.98
C ILE A 49 -0.70 -2.91 2.58
N GLU A 50 -1.57 -3.89 2.41
CA GLU A 50 -1.32 -5.20 3.00
C GLU A 50 -1.59 -6.28 1.97
N ALA A 51 -0.60 -7.12 1.71
CA ALA A 51 -0.70 -8.15 0.68
C ALA A 51 -0.82 -9.51 1.35
N GLU A 52 -1.90 -10.22 1.08
CA GLU A 52 -2.08 -11.57 1.60
C GLU A 52 -3.21 -12.28 0.86
N ASP A 53 -3.09 -13.60 0.77
CA ASP A 53 -4.14 -14.48 0.25
C ASP A 53 -4.69 -14.05 -1.11
N GLY A 54 -3.80 -13.65 -2.02
CA GLY A 54 -4.24 -13.28 -3.35
C GLY A 54 -4.97 -11.95 -3.43
N HIS A 55 -4.84 -11.13 -2.40
CA HIS A 55 -5.50 -9.82 -2.35
C HIS A 55 -4.54 -8.76 -1.85
N LEU A 56 -4.78 -7.55 -2.31
CA LEU A 56 -4.13 -6.38 -1.76
C LEU A 56 -5.18 -5.58 -1.01
N THR A 57 -4.97 -5.42 0.28
CA THR A 57 -5.86 -4.65 1.13
C THR A 57 -5.33 -3.23 1.22
N ILE A 58 -6.20 -2.27 0.97
CA ILE A 58 -5.85 -0.85 1.05
C ILE A 58 -6.74 -0.22 2.09
N GLY A 59 -6.15 0.47 3.05
CA GLY A 59 -6.92 1.04 4.14
C GLY A 59 -6.49 2.45 4.48
N ALA A 60 -7.42 3.21 5.06
CA ALA A 60 -7.16 4.56 5.53
C ALA A 60 -8.03 4.83 6.74
N THR A 61 -7.56 5.75 7.58
CA THR A 61 -8.33 6.14 8.76
C THR A 61 -8.01 7.59 9.12
N ASP A 62 -8.99 8.27 9.70
CA ASP A 62 -8.76 9.57 10.32
C ASP A 62 -9.00 9.52 11.82
N LEU A 63 -8.99 8.29 12.37
CA LEU A 63 -9.22 7.96 13.77
C LEU A 63 -10.70 7.86 14.12
N ASP A 64 -11.56 8.58 13.42
CA ASP A 64 -13.01 8.48 13.63
C ASP A 64 -13.62 7.49 12.66
N ILE A 65 -13.15 7.52 11.43
CA ILE A 65 -13.67 6.66 10.37
C ILE A 65 -12.52 5.87 9.80
N SER A 66 -12.77 4.60 9.56
CA SER A 66 -11.80 3.73 8.89
C SER A 66 -12.47 3.09 7.69
N ILE A 67 -11.73 2.97 6.61
CA ILE A 67 -12.23 2.31 5.42
C ILE A 67 -11.16 1.38 4.88
N VAL A 68 -11.59 0.21 4.48
CA VAL A 68 -10.69 -0.82 3.95
C VAL A 68 -11.33 -1.40 2.71
N THR A 69 -10.55 -1.56 1.66
CA THR A 69 -11.00 -2.21 0.46
C THR A 69 -9.98 -3.26 0.04
N LYS A 70 -10.44 -4.29 -0.64
CA LYS A 70 -9.57 -5.35 -1.14
C LYS A 70 -9.67 -5.44 -2.64
N ILE A 71 -8.53 -5.62 -3.29
CA ILE A 71 -8.51 -5.86 -4.72
C ILE A 71 -7.75 -7.15 -4.98
N THR A 72 -8.11 -7.82 -6.07
CA THR A 72 -7.44 -9.05 -6.45
C THR A 72 -6.02 -8.75 -6.90
N ALA A 73 -5.08 -9.56 -6.48
CA ALA A 73 -3.67 -9.35 -6.83
C ALA A 73 -2.93 -10.67 -6.74
N GLU A 74 -1.80 -10.73 -7.43
CA GLU A 74 -0.91 -11.87 -7.30
C GLU A 74 0.10 -11.53 -6.21
N VAL A 75 0.02 -12.24 -5.10
CA VAL A 75 0.90 -11.98 -3.96
C VAL A 75 2.03 -12.98 -3.98
N THR A 76 3.25 -12.49 -4.18
CA THR A 76 4.45 -13.31 -4.15
C THR A 76 5.02 -13.37 -2.75
N GLU A 77 5.01 -12.24 -2.05
CA GLU A 77 5.44 -12.19 -0.66
C GLU A 77 4.43 -11.40 0.13
N GLU A 78 3.91 -12.01 1.17
CA GLU A 78 2.92 -11.38 2.03
C GLU A 78 3.60 -10.44 3.00
N GLY A 79 2.95 -9.30 3.25
CA GLY A 79 3.47 -8.32 4.18
C GLY A 79 2.66 -7.06 4.11
N SER A 80 3.17 -6.01 4.72
CA SER A 80 2.43 -4.76 4.81
C SER A 80 3.39 -3.58 4.94
N ILE A 81 2.90 -2.42 4.50
CA ILE A 81 3.62 -1.16 4.59
C ILE A 81 2.58 -0.04 4.49
N THR A 82 2.93 1.15 4.93
CA THR A 82 2.07 2.30 4.66
C THR A 82 2.81 3.24 3.72
N VAL A 83 2.07 3.88 2.84
CA VAL A 83 2.63 4.79 1.83
C VAL A 83 1.89 6.12 1.86
N PRO A 84 2.56 7.22 1.46
CA PRO A 84 1.88 8.52 1.39
C PRO A 84 0.71 8.43 0.42
N GLY A 85 -0.49 8.65 0.94
CA GLY A 85 -1.69 8.38 0.15
C GLY A 85 -1.82 9.21 -1.09
N ARG A 86 -1.67 10.53 -0.96
CA ARG A 86 -1.87 11.39 -2.10
C ARG A 86 -0.78 11.25 -3.15
N LYS A 87 0.46 11.11 -2.69
CA LYS A 87 1.56 10.90 -3.63
C LYS A 87 1.42 9.58 -4.35
N PHE A 88 1.01 8.54 -3.61
CA PHE A 88 0.81 7.24 -4.22
C PHE A 88 -0.31 7.31 -5.25
N ALA A 89 -1.40 7.99 -4.92
CA ALA A 89 -2.52 8.15 -5.86
C ALA A 89 -2.09 8.91 -7.11
N GLU A 90 -1.35 10.00 -6.95
CA GLU A 90 -0.89 10.77 -8.08
C GLU A 90 0.01 9.95 -8.98
N MET A 91 0.88 9.16 -8.37
CA MET A 91 1.80 8.32 -9.12
C MET A 91 1.04 7.26 -9.91
N VAL A 92 0.09 6.59 -9.26
CA VAL A 92 -0.67 5.54 -9.94
C VAL A 92 -1.49 6.12 -11.08
N ARG A 93 -1.99 7.34 -10.91
CA ARG A 93 -2.77 7.99 -11.95
C ARG A 93 -1.95 8.22 -13.22
N GLU A 94 -0.64 8.37 -13.07
CA GLU A 94 0.24 8.60 -14.21
C GLU A 94 0.65 7.32 -14.92
N LEU A 95 0.35 6.17 -14.33
CA LEU A 95 0.75 4.91 -14.94
C LEU A 95 -0.16 4.57 -16.11
N SER A 96 0.43 3.92 -17.12
CA SER A 96 -0.38 3.36 -18.20
C SER A 96 -1.21 2.21 -17.63
N ASP A 97 -2.31 1.87 -18.33
CA ASP A 97 -3.19 0.81 -17.86
C ASP A 97 -2.55 -0.55 -18.17
N ALA A 98 -1.69 -0.97 -17.29
CA ALA A 98 -0.88 -2.17 -17.44
C ALA A 98 -0.66 -2.78 -16.06
N PRO A 99 -0.13 -4.00 -15.99
CA PRO A 99 0.16 -4.61 -14.70
C PRO A 99 1.11 -3.76 -13.88
N VAL A 100 0.85 -3.68 -12.58
CA VAL A 100 1.63 -2.88 -11.65
C VAL A 100 2.25 -3.81 -10.63
N GLU A 101 3.56 -3.72 -10.47
CA GLU A 101 4.28 -4.50 -9.46
C GLU A 101 4.71 -3.59 -8.33
N ILE A 102 4.41 -3.99 -7.10
CA ILE A 102 4.80 -3.26 -5.91
C ILE A 102 5.72 -4.14 -5.09
N GLU A 103 6.88 -3.61 -4.76
CA GLU A 103 7.87 -4.36 -3.99
C GLU A 103 8.44 -3.45 -2.92
N THR A 104 8.68 -3.99 -1.74
CA THR A 104 9.25 -3.21 -0.65
C THR A 104 10.57 -3.80 -0.18
N ASP A 105 11.44 -2.90 0.29
CA ASP A 105 12.69 -3.26 0.93
C ASP A 105 12.81 -2.35 2.14
N GLY A 106 12.48 -2.90 3.31
CA GLY A 106 12.35 -2.06 4.48
C GLY A 106 11.17 -1.12 4.28
N VAL A 107 11.41 0.18 4.44
CA VAL A 107 10.36 1.17 4.20
C VAL A 107 10.44 1.75 2.80
N LYS A 108 11.38 1.26 1.99
CA LYS A 108 11.48 1.71 0.61
C LYS A 108 10.49 0.93 -0.23
N VAL A 109 9.69 1.66 -1.01
CA VAL A 109 8.65 1.06 -1.84
C VAL A 109 9.00 1.35 -3.29
N VAL A 110 9.01 0.31 -4.10
CA VAL A 110 9.28 0.43 -5.53
C VAL A 110 8.05 -0.02 -6.28
N VAL A 111 7.58 0.82 -7.18
CA VAL A 111 6.42 0.52 -8.02
C VAL A 111 6.88 0.49 -9.46
N ARG A 112 6.62 -0.62 -10.12
CA ARG A 112 6.99 -0.79 -11.53
C ARG A 112 5.74 -0.99 -12.37
N CYS A 113 5.67 -0.29 -13.48
CA CYS A 113 4.58 -0.45 -14.40
C CYS A 113 5.11 -0.15 -15.80
N ASP A 114 5.00 -1.13 -16.68
CA ASP A 114 5.47 -0.97 -18.05
C ASP A 114 6.94 -0.55 -18.03
N ARG A 115 7.27 0.67 -18.43
CA ARG A 115 8.63 1.15 -18.42
C ARG A 115 8.95 2.07 -17.25
N GLY A 116 7.94 2.37 -16.46
CA GLY A 116 8.11 3.31 -15.37
C GLY A 116 8.52 2.63 -14.09
N ILE A 117 9.41 3.26 -13.36
CA ILE A 117 9.79 2.81 -12.03
C ILE A 117 9.68 4.01 -11.11
N PHE A 118 8.90 3.85 -10.04
CA PHE A 118 8.69 4.90 -9.06
C PHE A 118 9.16 4.41 -7.70
N ARG A 119 9.74 5.30 -6.93
CA ARG A 119 10.24 4.97 -5.60
C ARG A 119 9.64 5.89 -4.58
N LEU A 120 9.19 5.28 -3.49
CA LEU A 120 8.58 6.00 -2.39
C LEU A 120 9.22 5.54 -1.09
N VAL A 121 9.06 6.35 -0.05
CA VAL A 121 9.44 5.94 1.29
C VAL A 121 8.16 5.82 2.09
N GLY A 122 7.93 4.64 2.65
CA GLY A 122 6.75 4.38 3.46
C GLY A 122 7.05 4.50 4.93
N ILE A 123 6.07 4.11 5.73
CA ILE A 123 6.19 4.07 7.18
C ILE A 123 5.76 2.68 7.62
N ASP A 124 6.44 2.14 8.61
CA ASP A 124 6.13 0.83 9.13
C ASP A 124 4.66 0.76 9.56
N LYS A 125 4.00 -0.36 9.23
CA LYS A 125 2.61 -0.57 9.60
C LYS A 125 2.36 -0.40 11.10
N GLU A 126 3.33 -0.76 11.91
CA GLU A 126 3.15 -0.68 13.36
C GLU A 126 2.89 0.73 13.85
N GLU A 127 3.24 1.73 13.05
CA GLU A 127 2.96 3.11 13.42
C GLU A 127 1.60 3.57 12.94
N PHE A 128 0.90 2.73 12.21
CA PHE A 128 -0.42 3.06 11.70
C PHE A 128 -1.48 2.66 12.74
N PRO A 129 -2.51 3.47 12.93
CA PRO A 129 -3.56 3.13 13.90
C PRO A 129 -4.20 1.79 13.58
N THR A 130 -4.52 1.06 14.62
CA THR A 130 -5.19 -0.23 14.45
C THR A 130 -6.61 0.01 13.94
N PHE A 131 -7.00 -0.76 12.94
CA PHE A 131 -8.36 -0.66 12.41
C PHE A 131 -9.29 -1.46 13.29
N PRO A 132 -10.47 -0.90 13.60
CA PRO A 132 -11.45 -1.66 14.34
C PRO A 132 -12.01 -2.79 13.47
N ASP A 133 -12.33 -3.87 14.10
CA ASP A 133 -12.92 -5.01 13.40
C ASP A 133 -14.40 -4.78 13.05
#